data_ac6ef102ca7e0ee59555f9252d342c41
#
_entry.id   ac6ef102ca7e0ee59555f9252d342c41
#
_cell.length_a   1.000
_cell.length_b   1.000
_cell.length_c   1.000
_cell.angle_alpha   90.00
_cell.angle_beta   90.00
_cell.angle_gamma   90.00
#
_symmetry.space_group_name_H-M   'P 1'
#
loop_
_entity.id
_entity.type
_entity.pdbx_description
1 polymer ?
#
loop_
_entity_poly.entity_id
_entity_poly.type
_entity_poly.pdbx_seq_one_letter_code
_entity_poly.pdbx_strand_id
1 'polypeptide(L)'
;LTVGLGVLAIGLARASRVVVVPLWAENIGLDAAQTSLVFAAAAFVEVLLFWPAGIVMDRYGRVWVALPVALLLGGGLIVLPLTASLVGVAVVTLVMGVGNGIGSGIVMTLGADAAPTVGRAPFLGVWRLLSLVGTNGAAVVVAGVAAVASIAAASVAVGALTLVGGAWL
;
A
#
# COMPACT_ATOMS: atom_id res chain seq x y z
N LEU A 1 -7.33 17.45 -7.39
CA LEU A 1 -8.27 16.41 -6.87
C LEU A 1 -7.82 15.02 -7.27
N THR A 2 -7.39 14.78 -8.52
CA THR A 2 -6.99 13.46 -9.04
C THR A 2 -5.83 12.84 -8.26
N VAL A 3 -4.71 13.55 -8.11
CA VAL A 3 -3.52 13.09 -7.36
C VAL A 3 -3.86 12.77 -5.90
N GLY A 4 -4.79 13.52 -5.28
CA GLY A 4 -5.27 13.25 -3.91
C GLY A 4 -5.97 11.90 -3.79
N LEU A 5 -6.76 11.49 -4.78
CA LEU A 5 -7.40 10.17 -4.82
C LEU A 5 -6.38 9.03 -4.94
N GLY A 6 -5.36 9.23 -5.77
CA GLY A 6 -4.26 8.26 -5.88
C GLY A 6 -3.49 8.08 -4.57
N VAL A 7 -3.22 9.17 -3.86
CA VAL A 7 -2.59 9.14 -2.53
C VAL A 7 -3.45 8.42 -1.49
N LEU A 8 -4.76 8.68 -1.48
CA LEU A 8 -5.72 7.95 -0.63
C LEU A 8 -5.69 6.45 -0.93
N ALA A 9 -5.70 6.06 -2.20
CA ALA A 9 -5.68 4.67 -2.62
C ALA A 9 -4.39 3.95 -2.21
N ILE A 10 -3.23 4.60 -2.37
CA ILE A 10 -1.94 4.05 -1.90
C ILE A 10 -1.93 3.92 -0.37
N GLY A 11 -2.41 4.94 0.36
CA GLY A 11 -2.52 4.91 1.83
C GLY A 11 -3.40 3.78 2.31
N LEU A 12 -4.56 3.59 1.66
CA LEU A 12 -5.49 2.50 1.91
C LEU A 12 -4.83 1.14 1.70
N ALA A 13 -4.14 0.94 0.56
CA ALA A 13 -3.48 -0.33 0.25
C ALA A 13 -2.38 -0.68 1.26
N ARG A 14 -1.55 0.28 1.63
CA ARG A 14 -0.47 0.12 2.61
C ARG A 14 -0.99 -0.34 3.96
N ALA A 15 -2.02 0.33 4.46
CA ALA A 15 -2.61 0.00 5.74
C ALA A 15 -3.41 -1.32 5.68
N SER A 16 -4.12 -1.58 4.58
CA SER A 16 -4.85 -2.83 4.39
C SER A 16 -3.92 -4.05 4.36
N ARG A 17 -2.71 -3.93 3.76
CA ARG A 17 -1.71 -5.00 3.79
C ARG A 17 -1.41 -5.47 5.22
N VAL A 18 -1.24 -4.54 6.14
CA VAL A 18 -0.91 -4.84 7.55
C VAL A 18 -2.04 -5.56 8.27
N VAL A 19 -3.28 -5.38 7.83
CA VAL A 19 -4.47 -6.02 8.40
C VAL A 19 -4.79 -7.34 7.68
N VAL A 20 -4.83 -7.31 6.35
CA VAL A 20 -5.32 -8.42 5.54
C VAL A 20 -4.33 -9.59 5.51
N VAL A 21 -3.03 -9.33 5.44
CA VAL A 21 -2.03 -10.41 5.35
C VAL A 21 -2.03 -11.30 6.59
N PRO A 22 -2.02 -10.79 7.84
CA PRO A 22 -2.12 -11.65 9.01
C PRO A 22 -3.44 -12.42 9.08
N LEU A 23 -4.56 -11.76 8.78
CA LEU A 23 -5.88 -12.40 8.79
C LEU A 23 -5.97 -13.52 7.73
N TRP A 24 -5.37 -13.32 6.56
CA TRP A 24 -5.33 -14.34 5.53
C TRP A 24 -4.40 -15.50 5.92
N ALA A 25 -3.23 -15.20 6.48
CA ALA A 25 -2.29 -16.20 6.98
C ALA A 25 -2.94 -17.10 8.04
N GLU A 26 -3.65 -16.51 9.00
CA GLU A 26 -4.42 -17.24 10.01
C GLU A 26 -5.53 -18.09 9.37
N ASN A 27 -6.25 -17.55 8.38
CA ASN A 27 -7.33 -18.26 7.67
C ASN A 27 -6.84 -19.53 6.95
N ILE A 28 -5.61 -19.57 6.50
CA ILE A 28 -4.99 -20.76 5.88
C ILE A 28 -4.16 -21.62 6.87
N GLY A 29 -4.24 -21.30 8.16
CA GLY A 29 -3.64 -22.10 9.23
C GLY A 29 -2.15 -21.83 9.50
N LEU A 30 -1.60 -20.69 9.06
CA LEU A 30 -0.24 -20.28 9.44
C LEU A 30 -0.22 -19.74 10.86
N ASP A 31 0.85 -20.05 11.59
CA ASP A 31 1.04 -19.54 12.95
C ASP A 31 1.58 -18.09 12.97
N ALA A 32 1.51 -17.46 14.14
CA ALA A 32 1.93 -16.08 14.33
C ALA A 32 3.45 -15.89 14.10
N ALA A 33 4.27 -16.90 14.38
CA ALA A 33 5.72 -16.83 14.19
C ALA A 33 6.06 -16.82 12.69
N GLN A 34 5.43 -17.70 11.90
CA GLN A 34 5.56 -17.75 10.45
C GLN A 34 5.14 -16.42 9.82
N THR A 35 3.99 -15.88 10.22
CA THR A 35 3.48 -14.60 9.73
C THR A 35 4.42 -13.45 10.07
N SER A 36 4.93 -13.42 11.30
CA SER A 36 5.89 -12.40 11.74
C SER A 36 7.20 -12.46 10.96
N LEU A 37 7.70 -13.67 10.67
CA LEU A 37 8.91 -13.86 9.88
C LEU A 37 8.73 -13.34 8.43
N VAL A 38 7.57 -13.61 7.82
CA VAL A 38 7.22 -13.08 6.50
C VAL A 38 7.22 -11.54 6.49
N PHE A 39 6.61 -10.93 7.52
CA PHE A 39 6.63 -9.46 7.66
C PHE A 39 8.04 -8.90 7.89
N ALA A 40 8.85 -9.56 8.71
CA ALA A 40 10.23 -9.14 8.97
C ALA A 40 11.07 -9.18 7.67
N ALA A 41 10.91 -10.24 6.87
CA ALA A 41 11.57 -10.35 5.56
C ALA A 41 11.11 -9.25 4.59
N ALA A 42 9.80 -8.96 4.55
CA ALA A 42 9.27 -7.88 3.72
C ALA A 42 9.77 -6.51 4.18
N ALA A 43 9.80 -6.25 5.49
CA ALA A 43 10.33 -5.00 6.04
C ALA A 43 11.83 -4.82 5.73
N PHE A 44 12.60 -5.88 5.76
CA PHE A 44 14.01 -5.83 5.36
C PHE A 44 14.17 -5.39 3.90
N VAL A 45 13.40 -5.99 2.98
CA VAL A 45 13.38 -5.60 1.57
C VAL A 45 12.93 -4.13 1.40
N GLU A 46 11.92 -3.69 2.14
CA GLU A 46 11.45 -2.31 2.13
C GLU A 46 12.57 -1.32 2.46
N VAL A 47 13.33 -1.57 3.53
CA VAL A 47 14.43 -0.69 3.95
C VAL A 47 15.52 -0.60 2.89
N LEU A 48 15.88 -1.72 2.25
CA LEU A 48 16.88 -1.75 1.18
C LEU A 48 16.48 -0.90 -0.03
N LEU A 49 15.17 -0.75 -0.28
CA LEU A 49 14.64 -0.06 -1.45
C LEU A 49 14.42 1.45 -1.21
N PHE A 50 14.46 1.95 0.01
CA PHE A 50 14.20 3.36 0.30
C PHE A 50 15.14 4.30 -0.45
N TRP A 51 16.43 4.02 -0.43
CA TRP A 51 17.42 4.88 -1.07
C TRP A 51 17.41 4.78 -2.61
N PRO A 52 17.42 3.58 -3.23
CA PRO A 52 17.30 3.46 -4.69
C PRO A 52 16.01 4.07 -5.25
N ALA A 53 14.90 3.92 -4.54
CA ALA A 53 13.61 4.49 -4.95
C ALA A 53 13.64 6.03 -5.00
N GLY A 54 14.30 6.67 -4.04
CA GLY A 54 14.52 8.11 -4.04
C GLY A 54 15.29 8.57 -5.29
N ILE A 55 16.37 7.88 -5.65
CA ILE A 55 17.15 8.18 -6.86
C ILE A 55 16.31 8.05 -8.13
N VAL A 56 15.52 6.99 -8.24
CA VAL A 56 14.62 6.78 -9.39
C VAL A 56 13.59 7.91 -9.49
N MET A 57 12.98 8.28 -8.38
CA MET A 57 11.97 9.33 -8.31
C MET A 57 12.53 10.71 -8.71
N ASP A 58 13.76 11.02 -8.31
CA ASP A 58 14.42 12.29 -8.61
C ASP A 58 14.92 12.34 -10.06
N ARG A 59 15.36 11.20 -10.62
CA ARG A 59 15.96 11.15 -11.96
C ARG A 59 14.95 10.94 -13.08
N TYR A 60 13.93 10.09 -12.86
CA TYR A 60 12.98 9.67 -13.91
C TYR A 60 11.57 10.23 -13.68
N GLY A 61 11.30 10.81 -12.52
CA GLY A 61 10.03 11.42 -12.20
C GLY A 61 9.10 10.51 -11.36
N ARG A 62 8.01 11.11 -10.86
CA ARG A 62 7.13 10.53 -9.83
C ARG A 62 6.31 9.34 -10.35
N VAL A 63 5.92 9.36 -11.62
CA VAL A 63 5.10 8.32 -12.25
C VAL A 63 5.83 6.97 -12.28
N TRP A 64 7.15 6.97 -12.50
CA TRP A 64 7.99 5.77 -12.52
C TRP A 64 8.08 5.06 -11.16
N VAL A 65 7.66 5.72 -10.11
CA VAL A 65 7.56 5.16 -8.77
C VAL A 65 6.09 4.87 -8.42
N ALA A 66 5.18 5.80 -8.73
CA ALA A 66 3.77 5.69 -8.37
C ALA A 66 3.07 4.48 -9.02
N LEU A 67 3.29 4.26 -10.32
CA LEU A 67 2.70 3.12 -11.05
C LEU A 67 3.15 1.76 -10.49
N PRO A 68 4.46 1.47 -10.37
CA PRO A 68 4.89 0.22 -9.73
C PRO A 68 4.34 0.03 -8.32
N VAL A 69 4.26 1.08 -7.52
CA VAL A 69 3.68 1.00 -6.16
C VAL A 69 2.23 0.54 -6.21
N ALA A 70 1.40 1.17 -7.05
CA ALA A 70 -0.01 0.80 -7.19
C ALA A 70 -0.17 -0.63 -7.73
N LEU A 71 0.65 -1.02 -8.72
CA LEU A 71 0.61 -2.36 -9.29
C LEU A 71 1.05 -3.45 -8.30
N LEU A 72 2.16 -3.23 -7.58
CA LEU A 72 2.69 -4.22 -6.65
C LEU A 72 1.83 -4.36 -5.39
N LEU A 73 1.33 -3.25 -4.84
CA LEU A 73 0.43 -3.29 -3.67
C LEU A 73 -0.97 -3.77 -4.06
N GLY A 74 -1.57 -3.17 -5.08
CA GLY A 74 -2.92 -3.52 -5.53
C GLY A 74 -2.99 -4.92 -6.11
N GLY A 75 -2.05 -5.28 -6.97
CA GLY A 75 -1.93 -6.63 -7.54
C GLY A 75 -1.65 -7.69 -6.45
N GLY A 76 -0.75 -7.38 -5.51
CA GLY A 76 -0.47 -8.26 -4.37
C GLY A 76 -1.72 -8.54 -3.52
N LEU A 77 -2.54 -7.51 -3.22
CA LEU A 77 -3.80 -7.68 -2.50
C LEU A 77 -4.82 -8.52 -3.27
N ILE A 78 -4.85 -8.42 -4.60
CA ILE A 78 -5.75 -9.26 -5.44
C ILE A 78 -5.27 -10.72 -5.47
N VAL A 79 -3.96 -10.93 -5.55
CA VAL A 79 -3.38 -12.28 -5.64
C VAL A 79 -3.33 -12.99 -4.30
N LEU A 80 -3.26 -12.25 -3.18
CA LEU A 80 -3.14 -12.82 -1.84
C LEU A 80 -4.18 -13.93 -1.54
N PRO A 81 -5.48 -13.76 -1.84
CA PRO A 81 -6.48 -14.80 -1.59
C PRO A 81 -6.33 -16.08 -2.43
N LEU A 82 -5.49 -16.07 -3.43
CA LEU A 82 -5.18 -17.27 -4.24
C LEU A 82 -4.06 -18.11 -3.62
N THR A 83 -3.41 -17.62 -2.56
CA THR A 83 -2.34 -18.33 -1.86
C THR A 83 -2.91 -19.30 -0.83
N ALA A 84 -2.35 -20.52 -0.79
CA ALA A 84 -2.77 -21.56 0.14
C ALA A 84 -1.57 -22.15 0.93
N SER A 85 -0.42 -21.46 0.94
CA SER A 85 0.79 -21.95 1.59
C SER A 85 1.64 -20.80 2.13
N LEU A 86 2.51 -21.10 3.10
CA LEU A 86 3.48 -20.15 3.64
C LEU A 86 4.33 -19.51 2.52
N VAL A 87 4.80 -20.30 1.57
CA VAL A 87 5.62 -19.78 0.45
C VAL A 87 4.81 -18.83 -0.42
N GLY A 88 3.57 -19.14 -0.73
CA GLY A 88 2.68 -18.27 -1.49
C GLY A 88 2.45 -16.93 -0.80
N VAL A 89 2.09 -16.95 0.48
CA VAL A 89 1.91 -15.73 1.29
C VAL A 89 3.23 -14.95 1.37
N ALA A 90 4.35 -15.61 1.60
CA ALA A 90 5.66 -14.96 1.68
C ALA A 90 6.02 -14.24 0.38
N VAL A 91 5.88 -14.90 -0.78
CA VAL A 91 6.18 -14.32 -2.09
C VAL A 91 5.30 -13.08 -2.33
N VAL A 92 4.00 -13.19 -2.13
CA VAL A 92 3.08 -12.06 -2.34
C VAL A 92 3.38 -10.91 -1.38
N THR A 93 3.65 -11.21 -0.10
CA THR A 93 3.98 -10.18 0.91
C THR A 93 5.31 -9.50 0.61
N LEU A 94 6.32 -10.25 0.12
CA LEU A 94 7.60 -9.68 -0.33
C LEU A 94 7.42 -8.77 -1.54
N VAL A 95 6.61 -9.16 -2.52
CA VAL A 95 6.27 -8.33 -3.69
C VAL A 95 5.58 -7.04 -3.24
N MET A 96 4.62 -7.13 -2.32
CA MET A 96 4.00 -5.94 -1.72
C MET A 96 5.02 -5.11 -0.91
N GLY A 97 5.99 -5.76 -0.26
CA GLY A 97 7.11 -5.10 0.43
C GLY A 97 7.97 -4.28 -0.54
N VAL A 98 8.30 -4.83 -1.70
CA VAL A 98 8.98 -4.08 -2.77
C VAL A 98 8.16 -2.84 -3.15
N GLY A 99 6.86 -2.98 -3.41
CA GLY A 99 5.97 -1.86 -3.71
C GLY A 99 5.96 -0.81 -2.60
N ASN A 100 5.88 -1.25 -1.35
CA ASN A 100 5.87 -0.36 -0.19
C ASN A 100 7.20 0.38 0.00
N GLY A 101 8.33 -0.31 -0.17
CA GLY A 101 9.67 0.26 -0.07
C GLY A 101 9.92 1.33 -1.15
N ILE A 102 9.63 1.00 -2.40
CA ILE A 102 9.73 1.94 -3.53
C ILE A 102 8.86 3.19 -3.29
N GLY A 103 7.67 3.00 -2.74
CA GLY A 103 6.71 4.08 -2.53
C GLY A 103 6.87 4.88 -1.24
N SER A 104 7.86 4.59 -0.38
CA SER A 104 7.90 5.16 0.98
C SER A 104 7.92 6.69 1.04
N GLY A 105 8.57 7.35 0.09
CA GLY A 105 8.66 8.81 0.01
C GLY A 105 7.60 9.49 -0.87
N ILE A 106 6.88 8.73 -1.71
CA ILE A 106 6.09 9.30 -2.81
C ILE A 106 4.97 10.22 -2.35
N VAL A 107 4.28 9.88 -1.27
CA VAL A 107 3.15 10.67 -0.75
C VAL A 107 3.60 12.05 -0.30
N MET A 108 4.74 12.12 0.39
CA MET A 108 5.32 13.40 0.86
C MET A 108 5.84 14.24 -0.30
N THR A 109 6.49 13.59 -1.28
CA THR A 109 7.03 14.27 -2.45
C THR A 109 5.93 14.84 -3.34
N LEU A 110 4.87 14.06 -3.62
CA LEU A 110 3.71 14.55 -4.38
C LEU A 110 3.02 15.73 -3.66
N GLY A 111 2.93 15.67 -2.32
CA GLY A 111 2.40 16.79 -1.55
C GLY A 111 3.26 18.05 -1.63
N ALA A 112 4.58 17.88 -1.57
CA ALA A 112 5.52 18.99 -1.66
C ALA A 112 5.51 19.65 -3.05
N ASP A 113 5.41 18.82 -4.12
CA ASP A 113 5.35 19.28 -5.51
C ASP A 113 4.02 19.97 -5.85
N ALA A 114 2.90 19.50 -5.28
CA ALA A 114 1.58 20.09 -5.48
C ALA A 114 1.31 21.33 -4.60
N ALA A 115 2.18 21.59 -3.63
CA ALA A 115 1.96 22.66 -2.66
C ALA A 115 2.16 24.05 -3.30
N PRO A 116 1.19 24.98 -3.16
CA PRO A 116 1.33 26.34 -3.65
C PRO A 116 2.41 27.10 -2.88
N THR A 117 3.01 28.11 -3.51
CA THR A 117 4.02 28.98 -2.87
C THR A 117 3.44 29.79 -1.70
N VAL A 118 2.18 30.23 -1.84
CA VAL A 118 1.43 30.93 -0.79
C VAL A 118 0.48 29.95 -0.13
N GLY A 119 0.51 29.84 1.20
CA GLY A 119 -0.34 28.91 1.94
C GLY A 119 0.18 27.45 1.93
N ARG A 120 1.48 27.25 1.76
CA ARG A 120 2.11 25.91 1.71
C ARG A 120 1.87 25.08 2.97
N ALA A 121 1.98 25.69 4.15
CA ALA A 121 1.83 24.96 5.41
C ALA A 121 0.40 24.42 5.63
N PRO A 122 -0.68 25.22 5.50
CA PRO A 122 -2.04 24.70 5.59
C PRO A 122 -2.36 23.66 4.49
N PHE A 123 -1.85 23.83 3.26
CA PHE A 123 -2.01 22.84 2.20
C PHE A 123 -1.41 21.48 2.60
N LEU A 124 -0.17 21.47 3.08
CA LEU A 124 0.50 20.24 3.54
C LEU A 124 -0.20 19.61 4.75
N GLY A 125 -0.81 20.43 5.62
CA GLY A 125 -1.67 19.94 6.70
C GLY A 125 -2.87 19.17 6.19
N VAL A 126 -3.61 19.72 5.22
CA VAL A 126 -4.75 19.04 4.58
C VAL A 126 -4.30 17.79 3.81
N TRP A 127 -3.17 17.88 3.10
CA TRP A 127 -2.57 16.73 2.41
C TRP A 127 -2.28 15.56 3.36
N ARG A 128 -1.69 15.88 4.52
CA ARG A 128 -1.41 14.88 5.56
C ARG A 128 -2.69 14.30 6.15
N LEU A 129 -3.73 15.10 6.37
CA LEU A 129 -5.04 14.60 6.80
C LEU A 129 -5.64 13.63 5.79
N LEU A 130 -5.60 13.93 4.50
CA LEU A 130 -6.04 13.01 3.44
C LEU A 130 -5.27 11.68 3.49
N SER A 131 -3.95 11.73 3.64
CA SER A 131 -3.12 10.52 3.76
C SER A 131 -3.49 9.70 5.00
N LEU A 132 -3.77 10.36 6.14
CA LEU A 132 -4.20 9.71 7.38
C LEU A 132 -5.59 9.08 7.24
N VAL A 133 -6.52 9.74 6.54
CA VAL A 133 -7.85 9.18 6.26
C VAL A 133 -7.73 7.89 5.44
N GLY A 134 -6.88 7.88 4.40
CA GLY A 134 -6.59 6.68 3.62
C GLY A 134 -6.03 5.54 4.49
N THR A 135 -5.05 5.86 5.33
CA THR A 135 -4.38 4.89 6.19
C THR A 135 -5.30 4.35 7.29
N ASN A 136 -5.99 5.23 8.02
CA ASN A 136 -6.86 4.80 9.13
C ASN A 136 -8.20 4.24 8.65
N GLY A 137 -8.69 4.67 7.48
CA GLY A 137 -9.90 4.13 6.85
C GLY A 137 -9.74 2.67 6.40
N ALA A 138 -8.51 2.20 6.21
CA ALA A 138 -8.25 0.85 5.75
C ALA A 138 -8.85 -0.23 6.63
N ALA A 139 -8.69 -0.13 7.96
CA ALA A 139 -9.25 -1.11 8.89
C ALA A 139 -10.78 -1.13 8.83
N VAL A 140 -11.42 0.02 8.70
CA VAL A 140 -12.88 0.15 8.59
C VAL A 140 -13.37 -0.47 7.28
N VAL A 141 -12.71 -0.19 6.17
CA VAL A 141 -13.07 -0.74 4.84
C VAL A 141 -12.89 -2.25 4.83
N VAL A 142 -11.74 -2.75 5.31
CA VAL A 142 -11.46 -4.19 5.37
C VAL A 142 -12.46 -4.89 6.29
N ALA A 143 -12.70 -4.38 7.50
CA ALA A 143 -13.66 -4.97 8.42
C ALA A 143 -15.09 -4.93 7.88
N GLY A 144 -15.50 -3.81 7.28
CA GLY A 144 -16.85 -3.67 6.70
C GLY A 144 -17.10 -4.66 5.56
N VAL A 145 -16.16 -4.80 4.63
CA VAL A 145 -16.30 -5.76 3.52
C VAL A 145 -16.18 -7.20 4.02
N ALA A 146 -15.26 -7.48 4.95
CA ALA A 146 -15.11 -8.82 5.52
C ALA A 146 -16.35 -9.28 6.29
N ALA A 147 -17.04 -8.37 6.97
CA ALA A 147 -18.27 -8.68 7.73
C ALA A 147 -19.45 -9.09 6.82
N VAL A 148 -19.55 -8.51 5.62
CA VAL A 148 -20.67 -8.79 4.71
C VAL A 148 -20.34 -9.81 3.62
N ALA A 149 -19.07 -10.09 3.38
CA ALA A 149 -18.63 -11.02 2.35
C ALA A 149 -17.55 -11.98 2.88
N SER A 150 -16.26 -11.59 2.75
CA SER A 150 -15.12 -12.37 3.26
C SER A 150 -13.84 -11.53 3.30
N ILE A 151 -12.80 -12.04 3.98
CA ILE A 151 -11.46 -11.44 3.97
C ILE A 151 -10.89 -11.42 2.54
N ALA A 152 -11.14 -12.48 1.76
CA ALA A 152 -10.75 -12.54 0.36
C ALA A 152 -11.39 -11.42 -0.47
N ALA A 153 -12.69 -11.21 -0.32
CA ALA A 153 -13.42 -10.13 -1.00
C ALA A 153 -12.89 -8.74 -0.58
N ALA A 154 -12.60 -8.55 0.71
CA ALA A 154 -12.03 -7.31 1.21
C ALA A 154 -10.64 -7.03 0.59
N SER A 155 -9.79 -8.05 0.51
CA SER A 155 -8.47 -7.95 -0.12
C SER A 155 -8.57 -7.55 -1.60
N VAL A 156 -9.40 -8.24 -2.36
CA VAL A 156 -9.61 -7.97 -3.79
C VAL A 156 -10.22 -6.58 -4.02
N ALA A 157 -11.21 -6.18 -3.21
CA ALA A 157 -11.84 -4.86 -3.33
C ALA A 157 -10.83 -3.72 -3.11
N VAL A 158 -10.02 -3.81 -2.05
CA VAL A 158 -8.97 -2.81 -1.79
C VAL A 158 -7.91 -2.83 -2.87
N GLY A 159 -7.50 -4.00 -3.34
CA GLY A 159 -6.56 -4.16 -4.43
C GLY A 159 -7.04 -3.48 -5.72
N ALA A 160 -8.30 -3.72 -6.10
CA ALA A 160 -8.93 -3.10 -7.26
C ALA A 160 -9.03 -1.57 -7.13
N LEU A 161 -9.46 -1.06 -5.96
CA LEU A 161 -9.48 0.37 -5.67
C LEU A 161 -8.10 1.00 -5.79
N THR A 162 -7.05 0.26 -5.37
CA THR A 162 -5.66 0.73 -5.46
C THR A 162 -5.18 0.82 -6.91
N LEU A 163 -5.51 -0.16 -7.74
CA LEU A 163 -5.17 -0.14 -9.17
C LEU A 163 -5.88 0.99 -9.91
N VAL A 164 -7.18 1.17 -9.64
CA VAL A 164 -7.96 2.28 -10.21
C VAL A 164 -7.41 3.62 -9.74
N GLY A 165 -7.15 3.79 -8.43
CA GLY A 165 -6.57 5.00 -7.88
C GLY A 165 -5.16 5.28 -8.40
N GLY A 166 -4.36 4.24 -8.66
CA GLY A 166 -3.04 4.35 -9.26
C GLY A 166 -3.05 4.86 -10.70
N ALA A 167 -4.12 4.61 -11.44
CA ALA A 167 -4.28 5.14 -12.81
C ALA A 167 -4.48 6.68 -12.86
N TRP A 168 -4.72 7.33 -11.71
CA TRP A 168 -4.87 8.78 -11.59
C TRP A 168 -3.58 9.49 -11.10
N LEU A 169 -2.48 8.77 -10.92
CA LEU A 169 -1.17 9.28 -10.51
C LEU A 169 -0.24 9.47 -11.70
#